data_d0c6a9164d4c9c998fb59cbf72694ded
#
_entry.id   d0c6a9164d4c9c998fb59cbf72694ded
#
_cell.length_a   1.000
_cell.length_b   1.000
_cell.length_c   1.000
_cell.angle_alpha   90.00
_cell.angle_beta   90.00
_cell.angle_gamma   90.00
#
_symmetry.space_group_name_H-M   'P 1'
#
loop_
_entity.id
_entity.type
_entity.pdbx_description
1 polymer ?
#
loop_
_entity_poly.entity_id
_entity_poly.type
_entity_poly.pdbx_seq_one_letter_code
_entity_poly.pdbx_strand_id
1 'polypeptide(L)'
;MTVATLTEDRIELLLHRWGGDHTGLGVPRNRTGQHRHGSDAGVRELIGALARQQDGGAIAATLNRLGRRTGRDNPRTEARVRSFRSHHHVPPCRPGEMAERREGTLQEASRRLGVGEMTVLRLIRNGTIGARQVCQSAPRAIPEAQFAALRPAAARVRSPRAADPAQTGPERR
;
A
#
# COMPACT_ATOMS: atom_id res chain seq x y z
N MET A 1 48.57 10.37 1.57
CA MET A 1 48.29 10.30 0.12
C MET A 1 47.06 9.45 -0.08
N THR A 2 46.13 9.84 -0.94
CA THR A 2 44.92 9.04 -1.23
C THR A 2 44.92 8.64 -2.69
N VAL A 3 44.77 7.37 -2.98
CA VAL A 3 44.64 6.84 -4.35
C VAL A 3 43.21 6.40 -4.53
N ALA A 4 42.55 6.86 -5.61
CA ALA A 4 41.20 6.47 -5.95
C ALA A 4 41.20 5.70 -7.28
N THR A 5 40.69 4.49 -7.25
CA THR A 5 40.49 3.67 -8.46
C THR A 5 39.00 3.59 -8.75
N LEU A 6 38.59 4.01 -9.95
CA LEU A 6 37.21 3.93 -10.41
C LEU A 6 37.01 2.63 -11.18
N THR A 7 36.10 1.80 -10.67
CA THR A 7 35.55 0.67 -11.41
C THR A 7 34.14 1.01 -11.90
N GLU A 8 33.53 0.15 -12.70
CA GLU A 8 32.21 0.40 -13.30
C GLU A 8 31.11 0.63 -12.25
N ASP A 9 31.17 -0.09 -11.12
CA ASP A 9 30.15 -0.07 -10.06
C ASP A 9 30.65 0.46 -8.71
N ARG A 10 31.95 0.68 -8.53
CA ARG A 10 32.54 1.06 -7.24
C ARG A 10 33.66 2.08 -7.40
N ILE A 11 33.86 2.83 -6.35
CA ILE A 11 35.03 3.69 -6.16
C ILE A 11 35.83 3.05 -5.03
N GLU A 12 37.04 2.61 -5.32
CA GLU A 12 37.96 2.06 -4.34
C GLU A 12 38.94 3.16 -3.93
N LEU A 13 38.98 3.47 -2.65
CA LEU A 13 39.85 4.46 -2.07
C LEU A 13 40.91 3.74 -1.22
N LEU A 14 42.18 3.99 -1.49
CA LEU A 14 43.27 3.58 -0.64
C LEU A 14 43.83 4.81 0.07
N LEU A 15 43.62 4.87 1.38
CA LEU A 15 44.11 5.95 2.24
C LEU A 15 45.41 5.52 2.88
N HIS A 16 46.51 6.23 2.56
CA HIS A 16 47.80 6.07 3.23
C HIS A 16 47.86 7.01 4.43
N ARG A 17 47.97 6.44 5.61
CA ARG A 17 48.17 7.22 6.85
C ARG A 17 49.63 7.45 7.13
N TRP A 18 49.88 8.49 7.88
CA TRP A 18 51.22 8.79 8.41
C TRP A 18 51.60 7.66 9.38
N GLY A 19 52.68 6.93 9.14
CA GLY A 19 53.07 5.73 9.90
C GLY A 19 53.04 4.40 9.14
N GLY A 20 52.69 4.47 7.84
CA GLY A 20 52.74 3.31 6.95
C GLY A 20 51.47 2.46 6.88
N ASP A 21 50.46 2.79 7.67
CA ASP A 21 49.17 2.09 7.62
C ASP A 21 48.35 2.45 6.38
N HIS A 22 47.65 1.46 5.84
CA HIS A 22 46.74 1.62 4.71
C HIS A 22 45.32 1.25 5.08
N THR A 23 44.36 2.08 4.68
CA THR A 23 42.93 1.77 4.84
C THR A 23 42.27 1.72 3.46
N GLY A 24 41.74 0.56 3.07
CA GLY A 24 40.94 0.40 1.87
C GLY A 24 39.45 0.67 2.17
N LEU A 25 38.80 1.53 1.37
CA LEU A 25 37.38 1.82 1.43
C LEU A 25 36.76 1.61 0.06
N GLY A 26 35.75 0.75 -0.02
CA GLY A 26 34.95 0.55 -1.23
C GLY A 26 33.60 1.26 -1.10
N VAL A 27 33.33 2.24 -1.98
CA VAL A 27 32.07 2.97 -2.01
C VAL A 27 31.33 2.63 -3.31
N PRO A 28 30.01 2.26 -3.27
CA PRO A 28 29.25 2.07 -4.48
C PRO A 28 29.21 3.34 -5.32
N ARG A 29 29.45 3.22 -6.62
CA ARG A 29 29.36 4.34 -7.56
C ARG A 29 27.91 4.55 -7.97
N ASN A 30 27.41 5.77 -7.79
CA ASN A 30 26.12 6.12 -8.35
C ASN A 30 26.23 6.22 -9.88
N ARG A 31 25.36 5.53 -10.60
CA ARG A 31 25.24 5.68 -12.05
C ARG A 31 24.63 7.04 -12.40
N THR A 32 24.86 7.53 -13.61
CA THR A 32 24.24 8.76 -14.12
C THR A 32 22.73 8.70 -13.91
N GLY A 33 22.15 9.70 -13.25
CA GLY A 33 20.73 9.75 -12.89
C GLY A 33 20.35 9.03 -11.58
N GLN A 34 21.28 8.28 -10.95
CA GLN A 34 21.09 7.75 -9.61
C GLN A 34 21.69 8.72 -8.57
N HIS A 35 20.83 9.25 -7.72
CA HIS A 35 21.28 10.08 -6.61
C HIS A 35 21.20 9.28 -5.30
N ARG A 36 22.14 9.54 -4.37
CA ARG A 36 22.12 9.00 -2.99
C ARG A 36 20.76 9.17 -2.30
N HIS A 37 19.99 10.17 -2.73
CA HIS A 37 18.67 10.50 -2.21
C HIS A 37 17.54 10.11 -3.16
N GLY A 38 17.81 9.29 -4.18
CA GLY A 38 16.79 8.75 -5.07
C GLY A 38 15.78 7.88 -4.32
N SER A 39 14.55 7.85 -4.79
CA SER A 39 13.57 6.88 -4.28
C SER A 39 13.91 5.50 -4.80
N ASP A 40 13.83 4.50 -3.94
CA ASP A 40 13.99 3.08 -4.27
C ASP A 40 13.03 2.66 -5.42
N ALA A 41 13.47 1.73 -6.26
CA ALA A 41 12.67 1.17 -7.35
C ALA A 41 11.33 0.60 -6.84
N GLY A 42 11.34 -0.09 -5.70
CA GLY A 42 10.14 -0.61 -5.06
C GLY A 42 9.14 0.48 -4.65
N VAL A 43 9.62 1.68 -4.30
CA VAL A 43 8.73 2.83 -4.04
C VAL A 43 8.08 3.35 -5.33
N ARG A 44 8.78 3.29 -6.47
CA ARG A 44 8.22 3.68 -7.77
C ARG A 44 7.06 2.77 -8.18
N GLU A 45 7.27 1.47 -8.09
CA GLU A 45 6.24 0.47 -8.40
C GLU A 45 5.04 0.61 -7.46
N LEU A 46 5.30 0.81 -6.17
CA LEU A 46 4.26 1.00 -5.16
C LEU A 46 3.42 2.26 -5.43
N ILE A 47 4.05 3.40 -5.75
CA ILE A 47 3.34 4.63 -6.12
C ILE A 47 2.51 4.40 -7.40
N GLY A 48 3.05 3.71 -8.41
CA GLY A 48 2.32 3.37 -9.63
C GLY A 48 1.08 2.51 -9.37
N ALA A 49 1.20 1.52 -8.51
CA ALA A 49 0.09 0.65 -8.13
C ALA A 49 -0.97 1.40 -7.30
N LEU A 50 -0.56 2.25 -6.34
CA LEU A 50 -1.46 3.04 -5.51
C LEU A 50 -2.17 4.14 -6.30
N ALA A 51 -1.49 4.76 -7.29
CA ALA A 51 -2.06 5.82 -8.14
C ALA A 51 -3.27 5.37 -8.95
N ARG A 52 -3.51 4.08 -9.07
CA ARG A 52 -4.71 3.52 -9.71
C ARG A 52 -5.95 3.54 -8.83
N GLN A 53 -5.81 3.81 -7.53
CA GLN A 53 -6.87 3.70 -6.54
C GLN A 53 -6.96 4.90 -5.59
N GLN A 54 -5.90 5.69 -5.49
CA GLN A 54 -5.76 6.74 -4.49
C GLN A 54 -5.27 8.04 -5.12
N ASP A 55 -5.69 9.15 -4.52
CA ASP A 55 -5.12 10.46 -4.80
C ASP A 55 -3.71 10.63 -4.19
N GLY A 56 -3.08 11.77 -4.49
CA GLY A 56 -1.72 12.06 -4.03
C GLY A 56 -1.58 12.15 -2.51
N GLY A 57 -2.59 12.67 -1.82
CA GLY A 57 -2.61 12.80 -0.36
C GLY A 57 -2.72 11.44 0.33
N ALA A 58 -3.63 10.58 -0.15
CA ALA A 58 -3.81 9.23 0.37
C ALA A 58 -2.58 8.35 0.11
N ILE A 59 -1.94 8.49 -1.06
CA ILE A 59 -0.66 7.81 -1.36
C ILE A 59 0.42 8.25 -0.37
N ALA A 60 0.56 9.55 -0.12
CA ALA A 60 1.54 10.08 0.83
C ALA A 60 1.31 9.51 2.24
N ALA A 61 0.07 9.50 2.71
CA ALA A 61 -0.31 8.93 4.00
C ALA A 61 0.00 7.41 4.08
N THR A 62 -0.27 6.66 3.02
CA THR A 62 0.02 5.23 2.93
C THR A 62 1.53 4.97 2.99
N LEU A 63 2.34 5.70 2.22
CA LEU A 63 3.79 5.57 2.21
C LEU A 63 4.41 5.90 3.57
N ASN A 64 3.91 6.95 4.24
CA ASN A 64 4.38 7.33 5.58
C ASN A 64 4.06 6.25 6.62
N ARG A 65 2.86 5.65 6.58
CA ARG A 65 2.49 4.51 7.46
C ARG A 65 3.37 3.28 7.23
N LEU A 66 3.83 3.07 6.01
CA LEU A 66 4.76 2.00 5.66
C LEU A 66 6.23 2.34 5.95
N GLY A 67 6.51 3.52 6.51
CA GLY A 67 7.88 3.98 6.76
C GLY A 67 8.67 4.29 5.47
N ARG A 68 8.00 4.39 4.32
CA ARG A 68 8.65 4.68 3.02
C ARG A 68 8.87 6.17 2.84
N ARG A 69 9.83 6.71 3.59
CA ARG A 69 10.21 8.12 3.55
C ARG A 69 10.95 8.50 2.26
N THR A 70 11.24 9.79 2.10
CA THR A 70 12.10 10.26 1.00
C THR A 70 13.54 9.84 1.23
N GLY A 71 14.40 9.92 0.21
CA GLY A 71 15.83 9.61 0.36
C GLY A 71 16.59 10.51 1.35
N ARG A 72 15.98 11.62 1.82
CA ARG A 72 16.49 12.49 2.91
C ARG A 72 15.75 12.24 4.23
N ASP A 73 15.11 11.11 4.38
CA ASP A 73 14.33 10.72 5.55
C ASP A 73 13.17 11.67 5.94
N ASN A 74 12.72 12.50 5.01
CA ASN A 74 11.56 13.36 5.24
C ASN A 74 10.25 12.60 4.99
N PRO A 75 9.15 12.94 5.69
CA PRO A 75 7.84 12.40 5.38
C PRO A 75 7.41 12.82 3.97
N ARG A 76 6.65 11.97 3.33
CA ARG A 76 6.08 12.27 2.02
C ARG A 76 4.86 13.15 2.18
N THR A 77 4.76 14.16 1.33
CA THR A 77 3.59 15.06 1.21
C THR A 77 2.92 14.82 -0.14
N GLU A 78 1.69 15.29 -0.27
CA GLU A 78 0.98 15.25 -1.56
C GLU A 78 1.80 15.91 -2.68
N ALA A 79 2.37 17.08 -2.41
CA ALA A 79 3.20 17.80 -3.37
C ALA A 79 4.41 16.97 -3.84
N ARG A 80 5.07 16.26 -2.92
CA ARG A 80 6.19 15.37 -3.24
C ARG A 80 5.75 14.15 -4.07
N VAL A 81 4.58 13.59 -3.76
CA VAL A 81 4.00 12.49 -4.55
C VAL A 81 3.61 12.98 -5.95
N ARG A 82 3.03 14.18 -6.06
CA ARG A 82 2.69 14.80 -7.35
C ARG A 82 3.94 15.02 -8.21
N SER A 83 4.99 15.63 -7.64
CA SER A 83 6.27 15.83 -8.32
C SER A 83 6.90 14.51 -8.76
N PHE A 84 6.89 13.51 -7.89
CA PHE A 84 7.40 12.17 -8.21
C PHE A 84 6.63 11.54 -9.38
N ARG A 85 5.30 11.60 -9.35
CA ARG A 85 4.45 11.07 -10.42
C ARG A 85 4.68 11.78 -11.75
N SER A 86 4.79 13.11 -11.73
CA SER A 86 5.11 13.91 -12.93
C SER A 86 6.44 13.48 -13.54
N HIS A 87 7.48 13.34 -12.70
CA HIS A 87 8.81 12.93 -13.16
C HIS A 87 8.85 11.51 -13.73
N HIS A 88 8.04 10.60 -13.19
CA HIS A 88 8.00 9.20 -13.61
C HIS A 88 6.82 8.85 -14.54
N HIS A 89 6.11 9.86 -15.06
CA HIS A 89 4.96 9.70 -15.96
C HIS A 89 3.84 8.79 -15.40
N VAL A 90 3.63 8.81 -14.06
CA VAL A 90 2.57 8.06 -13.41
C VAL A 90 1.29 8.90 -13.40
N PRO A 91 0.22 8.51 -14.13
CA PRO A 91 -1.01 9.27 -14.19
C PRO A 91 -1.72 9.37 -12.85
N PRO A 92 -2.53 10.43 -12.60
CA PRO A 92 -3.39 10.50 -11.43
C PRO A 92 -4.56 9.51 -11.55
N CYS A 93 -5.05 9.04 -10.39
CA CYS A 93 -6.31 8.32 -10.33
C CYS A 93 -7.44 9.25 -10.81
N ARG A 94 -8.24 8.79 -11.75
CA ARG A 94 -9.42 9.52 -12.25
C ARG A 94 -10.67 9.04 -11.52
N PRO A 95 -11.61 9.95 -11.22
CA PRO A 95 -12.92 9.55 -10.73
C PRO A 95 -13.56 8.54 -11.69
N GLY A 96 -14.10 7.44 -11.14
CA GLY A 96 -14.72 6.39 -11.95
C GLY A 96 -13.79 5.32 -12.51
N GLU A 97 -12.48 5.50 -12.47
CA GLU A 97 -11.50 4.54 -13.01
C GLU A 97 -11.62 3.13 -12.40
N MET A 98 -11.96 3.02 -11.12
CA MET A 98 -12.23 1.73 -10.48
C MET A 98 -13.50 1.07 -11.05
N ALA A 99 -14.55 1.84 -11.29
CA ALA A 99 -15.78 1.33 -11.89
C ALA A 99 -15.56 0.87 -13.35
N GLU A 100 -14.75 1.58 -14.14
CA GLU A 100 -14.35 1.16 -15.49
C GLU A 100 -13.65 -0.22 -15.47
N ARG A 101 -12.87 -0.50 -14.43
CA ARG A 101 -12.22 -1.79 -14.21
C ARG A 101 -13.11 -2.83 -13.55
N ARG A 102 -14.39 -2.51 -13.33
CA ARG A 102 -15.34 -3.36 -12.58
C ARG A 102 -14.81 -3.74 -11.19
N GLU A 103 -14.20 -2.80 -10.53
CA GLU A 103 -13.70 -2.91 -9.16
C GLU A 103 -14.46 -1.91 -8.26
N GLY A 104 -14.79 -2.33 -7.05
CA GLY A 104 -15.42 -1.46 -6.05
C GLY A 104 -14.59 -1.38 -4.77
N THR A 105 -14.87 -0.35 -3.99
CA THR A 105 -14.29 -0.15 -2.66
C THR A 105 -15.01 -0.99 -1.60
N LEU A 106 -14.40 -1.11 -0.42
CA LEU A 106 -15.03 -1.74 0.74
C LEU A 106 -16.38 -1.09 1.09
N GLN A 107 -16.44 0.24 1.06
CA GLN A 107 -17.66 1.02 1.32
C GLN A 107 -18.75 0.74 0.28
N GLU A 108 -18.38 0.61 -0.97
CA GLU A 108 -19.32 0.29 -2.05
C GLU A 108 -19.86 -1.13 -1.92
N ALA A 109 -18.99 -2.09 -1.59
CA ALA A 109 -19.39 -3.46 -1.29
C ALA A 109 -20.37 -3.50 -0.10
N SER A 110 -20.08 -2.78 0.97
CA SER A 110 -20.95 -2.63 2.14
C SER A 110 -22.34 -2.11 1.76
N ARG A 111 -22.39 -1.06 0.95
CA ARG A 111 -23.64 -0.46 0.47
C ARG A 111 -24.43 -1.42 -0.43
N ARG A 112 -23.78 -2.07 -1.39
CA ARG A 112 -24.45 -2.99 -2.34
C ARG A 112 -24.97 -4.26 -1.66
N LEU A 113 -24.28 -4.74 -0.63
CA LEU A 113 -24.66 -5.94 0.12
C LEU A 113 -25.62 -5.63 1.28
N GLY A 114 -25.79 -4.36 1.65
CA GLY A 114 -26.60 -3.94 2.79
C GLY A 114 -26.08 -4.46 4.12
N VAL A 115 -24.76 -4.63 4.28
CA VAL A 115 -24.09 -5.09 5.50
C VAL A 115 -22.99 -4.10 5.89
N GLY A 116 -22.57 -4.10 7.16
CA GLY A 116 -21.50 -3.23 7.62
C GLY A 116 -20.13 -3.58 6.99
N GLU A 117 -19.24 -2.58 6.87
CA GLU A 117 -17.88 -2.77 6.34
C GLU A 117 -17.09 -3.86 7.09
N MET A 118 -17.27 -3.96 8.41
CA MET A 118 -16.64 -5.01 9.23
C MET A 118 -17.09 -6.41 8.84
N THR A 119 -18.35 -6.57 8.42
CA THR A 119 -18.87 -7.83 7.90
C THR A 119 -18.21 -8.19 6.57
N VAL A 120 -18.07 -7.21 5.66
CA VAL A 120 -17.35 -7.39 4.40
C VAL A 120 -15.89 -7.77 4.65
N LEU A 121 -15.21 -7.10 5.57
CA LEU A 121 -13.84 -7.44 5.96
C LEU A 121 -13.72 -8.87 6.49
N ARG A 122 -14.69 -9.34 7.28
CA ARG A 122 -14.72 -10.71 7.78
C ARG A 122 -14.90 -11.71 6.64
N LEU A 123 -15.77 -11.42 5.68
CA LEU A 123 -15.97 -12.27 4.49
C LEU A 123 -14.70 -12.35 3.62
N ILE A 124 -13.96 -11.23 3.50
CA ILE A 124 -12.65 -11.21 2.82
C ILE A 124 -11.63 -12.07 3.58
N ARG A 125 -11.53 -11.92 4.91
CA ARG A 125 -10.61 -12.71 5.74
C ARG A 125 -10.89 -14.21 5.70
N ASN A 126 -12.16 -14.58 5.62
CA ASN A 126 -12.58 -15.98 5.52
C ASN A 126 -12.48 -16.56 4.09
N GLY A 127 -11.96 -15.78 3.14
CA GLY A 127 -11.81 -16.23 1.75
C GLY A 127 -13.12 -16.34 0.96
N THR A 128 -14.26 -15.93 1.54
CA THR A 128 -15.57 -15.92 0.85
C THR A 128 -15.60 -14.88 -0.27
N ILE A 129 -14.84 -13.81 -0.13
CA ILE A 129 -14.69 -12.72 -1.09
C ILE A 129 -13.23 -12.59 -1.47
N GLY A 130 -12.94 -12.63 -2.76
CA GLY A 130 -11.65 -12.24 -3.28
C GLY A 130 -11.52 -10.71 -3.29
N ALA A 131 -10.47 -10.20 -2.66
CA ALA A 131 -10.13 -8.78 -2.70
C ALA A 131 -8.63 -8.60 -2.94
N ARG A 132 -8.27 -7.64 -3.77
CA ARG A 132 -6.87 -7.28 -4.03
C ARG A 132 -6.48 -6.09 -3.16
N GLN A 133 -5.33 -6.16 -2.55
CA GLN A 133 -4.74 -5.08 -1.77
C GLN A 133 -3.28 -4.89 -2.20
N VAL A 134 -2.91 -3.67 -2.58
CA VAL A 134 -1.55 -3.35 -3.07
C VAL A 134 -0.52 -3.48 -1.95
N CYS A 135 -0.88 -3.02 -0.76
CA CYS A 135 -0.04 -3.14 0.45
C CYS A 135 -0.93 -3.07 1.70
N GLN A 136 -0.39 -3.38 2.86
CA GLN A 136 -1.11 -3.49 4.12
C GLN A 136 -1.99 -2.28 4.47
N SER A 137 -1.57 -1.07 4.12
CA SER A 137 -2.29 0.18 4.41
C SER A 137 -3.07 0.74 3.22
N ALA A 138 -3.11 0.03 2.08
CA ALA A 138 -3.86 0.45 0.90
C ALA A 138 -5.34 0.05 0.97
N PRO A 139 -6.24 0.74 0.28
CA PRO A 139 -7.61 0.30 0.08
C PRO A 139 -7.66 -1.06 -0.61
N ARG A 140 -8.71 -1.80 -0.31
CA ARG A 140 -9.01 -3.06 -1.01
C ARG A 140 -9.85 -2.79 -2.24
N ALA A 141 -9.44 -3.38 -3.37
CA ALA A 141 -10.21 -3.43 -4.59
C ALA A 141 -10.94 -4.79 -4.65
N ILE A 142 -12.25 -4.75 -4.74
CA ILE A 142 -13.11 -5.93 -4.77
C ILE A 142 -13.74 -6.02 -6.16
N PRO A 143 -13.51 -7.11 -6.94
CA PRO A 143 -14.14 -7.28 -8.24
C PRO A 143 -15.67 -7.30 -8.15
N GLU A 144 -16.37 -6.64 -9.06
CA GLU A 144 -17.84 -6.60 -9.08
C GLU A 144 -18.49 -7.98 -9.18
N ALA A 145 -17.86 -8.90 -9.87
CA ALA A 145 -18.33 -10.29 -9.97
C ALA A 145 -18.50 -10.96 -8.59
N GLN A 146 -17.71 -10.55 -7.60
CA GLN A 146 -17.81 -11.05 -6.24
C GLN A 146 -19.08 -10.56 -5.52
N PHE A 147 -19.62 -9.39 -5.90
CA PHE A 147 -20.86 -8.87 -5.30
C PHE A 147 -22.09 -9.73 -5.63
N ALA A 148 -22.14 -10.32 -6.81
CA ALA A 148 -23.24 -11.22 -7.21
C ALA A 148 -23.21 -12.52 -6.39
N ALA A 149 -22.02 -13.08 -6.16
CA ALA A 149 -21.83 -14.30 -5.36
C ALA A 149 -22.18 -14.11 -3.87
N LEU A 150 -22.20 -12.86 -3.40
CA LEU A 150 -22.35 -12.53 -1.98
C LEU A 150 -23.78 -12.29 -1.52
N ARG A 151 -24.71 -11.98 -2.42
CA ARG A 151 -26.12 -11.77 -2.05
C ARG A 151 -26.67 -12.88 -1.15
N PRO A 152 -26.47 -14.18 -1.42
CA PRO A 152 -26.96 -15.24 -0.55
C PRO A 152 -26.24 -15.33 0.79
N ALA A 153 -24.94 -15.02 0.86
CA ALA A 153 -24.17 -15.06 2.11
C ALA A 153 -24.51 -13.88 3.05
N ALA A 154 -24.75 -12.69 2.49
CA ALA A 154 -25.18 -11.53 3.24
C ALA A 154 -26.60 -11.69 3.83
N ALA A 155 -27.49 -12.37 3.12
CA ALA A 155 -28.83 -12.66 3.63
C ALA A 155 -28.80 -13.54 4.89
N ARG A 156 -27.88 -14.51 4.96
CA ARG A 156 -27.70 -15.38 6.15
C ARG A 156 -27.18 -14.61 7.38
N VAL A 157 -26.38 -13.56 7.18
CA VAL A 157 -25.85 -12.74 8.28
C VAL A 157 -26.90 -11.77 8.84
N ARG A 158 -27.91 -11.42 8.04
CA ARG A 158 -29.02 -10.51 8.45
C ARG A 158 -30.14 -11.22 9.18
N SER A 159 -30.23 -12.54 9.15
CA SER A 159 -31.23 -13.25 9.93
C SER A 159 -30.97 -13.02 11.42
N PRO A 160 -31.86 -12.35 12.18
CA PRO A 160 -31.69 -12.26 13.60
C PRO A 160 -31.72 -13.67 14.15
N ARG A 161 -30.74 -13.96 15.03
CA ARG A 161 -30.75 -15.18 15.84
C ARG A 161 -32.13 -15.28 16.45
N ALA A 162 -32.89 -16.30 16.06
CA ALA A 162 -34.19 -16.56 16.63
C ALA A 162 -34.07 -16.44 18.16
N ALA A 163 -34.86 -15.57 18.76
CA ALA A 163 -34.92 -15.44 20.21
C ALA A 163 -35.29 -16.81 20.77
N ASP A 164 -34.47 -17.36 21.62
CA ASP A 164 -34.70 -18.60 22.33
C ASP A 164 -35.94 -18.41 23.24
N PRO A 165 -37.06 -19.14 23.03
CA PRO A 165 -38.29 -18.91 23.76
C PRO A 165 -38.33 -19.64 25.10
N ALA A 166 -37.21 -19.80 25.79
CA ALA A 166 -37.13 -20.49 27.04
C ALA A 166 -36.58 -19.65 28.19
N GLN A 167 -37.36 -18.65 28.66
CA GLN A 167 -37.29 -18.24 30.06
C GLN A 167 -38.65 -17.63 30.51
N THR A 168 -39.67 -18.50 30.52
CA THR A 168 -40.81 -18.27 31.39
C THR A 168 -40.52 -19.04 32.67
N GLY A 169 -39.87 -18.36 33.63
CA GLY A 169 -39.72 -18.88 34.96
C GLY A 169 -41.06 -18.90 35.74
N PRO A 170 -41.35 -19.90 36.59
CA PRO A 170 -42.60 -19.98 37.30
C PRO A 170 -42.72 -18.93 38.38
N GLU A 171 -43.86 -18.25 38.36
CA GLU A 171 -44.37 -17.35 39.39
C GLU A 171 -44.50 -18.13 40.73
N ARG A 172 -43.77 -17.69 41.76
CA ARG A 172 -43.93 -18.18 43.14
C ARG A 172 -44.97 -17.30 43.83
N ARG A 173 -46.06 -17.94 44.27
CA ARG A 173 -46.98 -17.47 45.32
C ARG A 173 -46.24 -17.30 46.66
#